data_55d63159905b4c450a788ff11f118c41
#
_entry.id   55d63159905b4c450a788ff11f118c41
#
_cell.length_a   1.000
_cell.length_b   1.000
_cell.length_c   1.000
_cell.angle_alpha   90.00
_cell.angle_beta   90.00
_cell.angle_gamma   90.00
#
_symmetry.space_group_name_H-M   'P 1'
#
loop_
_entity.id
_entity.type
_entity.pdbx_description
1 polymer ?
#
loop_
_entity_poly.entity_id
_entity_poly.type
_entity_poly.pdbx_seq_one_letter_code
_entity_poly.pdbx_strand_id
1 'polypeptide(L)'
;MIISLDYDGTLVDSYTIIPLIYEKIREELNLYEGFTEAMLAVEDLGDYFGIFERGKWIRFLIKDNPDEIIEYYWKIRTENQIILPGTMEFLEKYKNKDLYLVTSKDDTKDIKVKRIKKTNLDKYFKDILIYGTEEFKTIIDVFEYLIDIDDDIVYIDDKNTNLYQIKNKLNIKLFKRAYYPPYPLKLAWYYPEIDVPKIINIFEIEKYIKL
;
A
#
# COMPACT_ATOMS: atom_id res chain seq x y z
N MET A 1 -21.06 -5.69 -9.30
CA MET A 1 -19.75 -5.02 -9.51
C MET A 1 -19.08 -4.75 -8.18
N ILE A 2 -17.88 -5.27 -8.00
CA ILE A 2 -16.99 -5.04 -6.86
C ILE A 2 -16.08 -3.84 -7.14
N ILE A 3 -15.91 -2.97 -6.14
CA ILE A 3 -14.91 -1.89 -6.16
C ILE A 3 -13.84 -2.25 -5.13
N SER A 4 -12.67 -2.62 -5.59
CA SER A 4 -11.52 -2.95 -4.76
C SER A 4 -10.48 -1.82 -4.79
N LEU A 5 -9.94 -1.48 -3.61
CA LEU A 5 -9.05 -0.36 -3.41
C LEU A 5 -7.81 -0.82 -2.64
N ASP A 6 -6.63 -0.39 -3.07
CA ASP A 6 -5.44 -0.52 -2.23
C ASP A 6 -5.45 0.54 -1.11
N TYR A 7 -4.61 0.35 -0.10
CA TYR A 7 -4.54 1.20 1.08
C TYR A 7 -3.44 2.27 0.98
N ASP A 8 -2.17 1.83 0.95
CA ASP A 8 -1.01 2.71 1.01
C ASP A 8 -0.74 3.39 -0.35
N GLY A 9 -0.77 4.71 -0.42
CA GLY A 9 -0.60 5.47 -1.68
C GLY A 9 -1.89 5.59 -2.51
N THR A 10 -2.94 4.85 -2.18
CA THR A 10 -4.23 4.90 -2.87
C THR A 10 -5.29 5.63 -2.03
N LEU A 11 -5.50 5.22 -0.80
CA LEU A 11 -6.44 5.84 0.14
C LEU A 11 -5.73 6.69 1.19
N VAL A 12 -4.51 6.31 1.54
CA VAL A 12 -3.74 6.88 2.65
C VAL A 12 -2.31 7.14 2.21
N ASP A 13 -1.79 8.34 2.50
CA ASP A 13 -0.35 8.61 2.49
C ASP A 13 0.26 8.10 3.80
N SER A 14 1.04 7.06 3.70
CA SER A 14 1.83 6.50 4.79
C SER A 14 3.33 6.47 4.49
N TYR A 15 3.72 7.08 3.37
CA TYR A 15 5.10 7.07 2.87
C TYR A 15 5.84 8.36 3.19
N THR A 16 5.16 9.51 3.18
CA THR A 16 5.79 10.83 3.40
C THR A 16 6.51 10.94 4.75
N ILE A 17 6.08 10.19 5.77
CA ILE A 17 6.72 10.17 7.09
C ILE A 17 8.01 9.33 7.15
N ILE A 18 8.23 8.40 6.21
CA ILE A 18 9.34 7.42 6.29
C ILE A 18 10.73 8.07 6.34
N PRO A 19 11.05 9.08 5.52
CA PRO A 19 12.35 9.76 5.62
C PRO A 19 12.62 10.33 7.02
N LEU A 20 11.60 10.92 7.66
CA LEU A 20 11.72 11.48 9.00
C LEU A 20 11.93 10.39 10.06
N ILE A 21 11.32 9.21 9.90
CA ILE A 21 11.55 8.06 10.78
C ILE A 21 13.04 7.65 10.73
N TYR A 22 13.58 7.45 9.51
CA TYR A 22 14.96 7.03 9.36
C TYR A 22 15.97 8.10 9.77
N GLU A 23 15.67 9.37 9.53
CA GLU A 23 16.52 10.47 9.99
C GLU A 23 16.61 10.49 11.52
N LYS A 24 15.50 10.31 12.21
CA LYS A 24 15.49 10.25 13.67
C LYS A 24 16.24 9.03 14.21
N ILE A 25 16.08 7.87 13.58
CA ILE A 25 16.86 6.67 13.92
C ILE A 25 18.35 6.93 13.72
N ARG A 26 18.74 7.57 12.62
CA ARG A 26 20.12 7.96 12.33
C ARG A 26 20.70 8.83 13.44
N GLU A 27 19.98 9.87 13.86
CA GLU A 27 20.41 10.80 14.91
C GLU A 27 20.53 10.10 16.26
N GLU A 28 19.52 9.35 16.68
CA GLU A 28 19.48 8.69 18.00
C GLU A 28 20.57 7.63 18.15
N LEU A 29 20.90 6.90 17.09
CA LEU A 29 21.93 5.86 17.08
C LEU A 29 23.30 6.36 16.60
N ASN A 30 23.43 7.66 16.29
CA ASN A 30 24.66 8.26 15.74
C ASN A 30 25.21 7.47 14.54
N LEU A 31 24.32 7.12 13.59
CA LEU A 31 24.69 6.38 12.40
C LEU A 31 25.32 7.30 11.34
N TYR A 32 25.95 6.71 10.34
CA TYR A 32 26.67 7.43 9.29
C TYR A 32 25.79 8.38 8.50
N GLU A 33 26.40 9.43 7.95
CA GLU A 33 25.77 10.32 6.98
C GLU A 33 25.38 9.50 5.72
N GLY A 34 24.15 9.70 5.20
CA GLY A 34 23.61 8.90 4.10
C GLY A 34 22.84 7.65 4.52
N PHE A 35 22.70 7.38 5.83
CA PHE A 35 21.89 6.25 6.31
C PHE A 35 20.43 6.34 5.86
N THR A 36 19.84 7.53 5.97
CA THR A 36 18.45 7.77 5.58
C THR A 36 18.22 7.46 4.10
N GLU A 37 19.10 7.93 3.23
CA GLU A 37 19.05 7.69 1.77
C GLU A 37 19.22 6.20 1.45
N ALA A 38 20.13 5.53 2.14
CA ALA A 38 20.34 4.09 1.98
C ALA A 38 19.07 3.30 2.38
N MET A 39 18.43 3.66 3.50
CA MET A 39 17.20 3.01 3.94
C MET A 39 16.04 3.28 2.98
N LEU A 40 15.91 4.49 2.42
CA LEU A 40 14.91 4.79 1.42
C LEU A 40 15.13 4.01 0.11
N ALA A 41 16.37 3.77 -0.28
CA ALA A 41 16.68 2.91 -1.43
C ALA A 41 16.32 1.45 -1.16
N VAL A 42 16.53 0.95 0.05
CA VAL A 42 16.12 -0.40 0.47
C VAL A 42 14.60 -0.54 0.50
N GLU A 43 13.87 0.46 0.98
CA GLU A 43 12.40 0.51 0.92
C GLU A 43 11.90 0.42 -0.52
N ASP A 44 12.49 1.22 -1.43
CA ASP A 44 12.15 1.26 -2.85
C ASP A 44 12.34 -0.12 -3.53
N LEU A 45 13.47 -0.76 -3.28
CA LEU A 45 13.76 -2.13 -3.75
C LEU A 45 12.81 -3.15 -3.12
N GLY A 46 12.54 -3.03 -1.82
CA GLY A 46 11.60 -3.90 -1.11
C GLY A 46 10.21 -3.86 -1.73
N ASP A 47 9.69 -2.66 -1.98
CA ASP A 47 8.40 -2.48 -2.62
C ASP A 47 8.38 -3.04 -4.07
N TYR A 48 9.48 -2.87 -4.81
CA TYR A 48 9.59 -3.41 -6.18
C TYR A 48 9.59 -4.94 -6.22
N PHE A 49 10.29 -5.58 -5.29
CA PHE A 49 10.38 -7.05 -5.19
C PHE A 49 9.25 -7.68 -4.37
N GLY A 50 8.31 -6.89 -3.84
CA GLY A 50 7.21 -7.40 -3.02
C GLY A 50 7.65 -7.91 -1.65
N ILE A 51 8.74 -7.36 -1.10
CA ILE A 51 9.21 -7.65 0.26
C ILE A 51 8.61 -6.61 1.19
N PHE A 52 7.60 -6.99 1.96
CA PHE A 52 6.83 -6.07 2.78
C PHE A 52 7.34 -5.93 4.21
N GLU A 53 8.17 -6.89 4.67
CA GLU A 53 8.66 -6.97 6.04
C GLU A 53 9.85 -6.04 6.26
N ARG A 54 9.60 -4.83 6.74
CA ARG A 54 10.64 -3.82 7.06
C ARG A 54 11.60 -4.30 8.14
N GLY A 55 11.10 -5.09 9.08
CA GLY A 55 11.91 -5.70 10.12
C GLY A 55 13.04 -6.57 9.61
N LYS A 56 12.93 -7.17 8.42
CA LYS A 56 13.99 -8.00 7.83
C LYS A 56 15.26 -7.19 7.58
N TRP A 57 15.17 -6.06 6.88
CA TRP A 57 16.36 -5.25 6.60
C TRP A 57 16.78 -4.37 7.77
N ILE A 58 15.85 -3.93 8.61
CA ILE A 58 16.21 -3.22 9.84
C ILE A 58 17.12 -4.12 10.70
N ARG A 59 16.73 -5.38 10.96
CA ARG A 59 17.58 -6.37 11.69
C ARG A 59 18.87 -6.70 10.99
N PHE A 60 18.89 -6.63 9.65
CA PHE A 60 20.11 -6.88 8.89
C PHE A 60 21.11 -5.73 9.00
N LEU A 61 20.64 -4.49 8.94
CA LEU A 61 21.46 -3.28 8.90
C LEU A 61 21.76 -2.70 10.27
N ILE A 62 20.84 -2.81 11.23
CA ILE A 62 20.97 -2.28 12.60
C ILE A 62 21.11 -3.45 13.55
N LYS A 63 22.25 -3.52 14.28
CA LYS A 63 22.55 -4.63 15.20
C LYS A 63 22.14 -4.33 16.62
N ASP A 64 22.13 -3.04 16.99
CA ASP A 64 21.79 -2.59 18.35
C ASP A 64 20.27 -2.39 18.45
N ASN A 65 19.62 -3.17 19.32
CA ASN A 65 18.20 -3.10 19.64
C ASN A 65 17.25 -3.04 18.41
N PRO A 66 17.41 -3.91 17.38
CA PRO A 66 16.62 -3.81 16.15
C PRO A 66 15.11 -3.92 16.40
N ASP A 67 14.67 -4.64 17.44
CA ASP A 67 13.24 -4.83 17.73
C ASP A 67 12.60 -3.52 18.23
N GLU A 68 13.30 -2.74 19.06
CA GLU A 68 12.84 -1.41 19.49
C GLU A 68 12.74 -0.44 18.30
N ILE A 69 13.69 -0.52 17.37
CA ILE A 69 13.70 0.28 16.14
C ILE A 69 12.51 -0.09 15.23
N ILE A 70 12.22 -1.37 15.10
CA ILE A 70 11.07 -1.85 14.32
C ILE A 70 9.75 -1.39 14.95
N GLU A 71 9.63 -1.51 16.27
CA GLU A 71 8.45 -1.04 17.00
C GLU A 71 8.26 0.47 16.83
N TYR A 72 9.34 1.25 16.97
CA TYR A 72 9.35 2.68 16.75
C TYR A 72 8.91 3.03 15.32
N TYR A 73 9.48 2.37 14.30
CA TYR A 73 9.14 2.58 12.90
C TYR A 73 7.63 2.41 12.67
N TRP A 74 7.07 1.28 13.09
CA TRP A 74 5.66 1.00 12.88
C TRP A 74 4.73 1.90 13.70
N LYS A 75 5.13 2.26 14.90
CA LYS A 75 4.39 3.22 15.74
C LYS A 75 4.26 4.56 15.02
N ILE A 76 5.37 5.16 14.63
CA ILE A 76 5.37 6.49 14.00
C ILE A 76 4.66 6.44 12.65
N ARG A 77 4.90 5.42 11.83
CA ARG A 77 4.21 5.25 10.56
C ARG A 77 2.68 5.11 10.73
N THR A 78 2.23 4.41 11.77
CA THR A 78 0.80 4.25 12.10
C THR A 78 0.17 5.55 12.56
N GLU A 79 0.86 6.32 13.38
CA GLU A 79 0.33 7.57 13.97
C GLU A 79 0.27 8.73 12.97
N ASN A 80 1.12 8.72 11.95
CA ASN A 80 1.27 9.83 11.00
C ASN A 80 0.71 9.52 9.60
N GLN A 81 -0.22 8.60 9.49
CA GLN A 81 -0.94 8.35 8.24
C GLN A 81 -1.89 9.52 7.93
N ILE A 82 -1.91 9.94 6.67
CA ILE A 82 -2.79 11.00 6.19
C ILE A 82 -3.76 10.42 5.17
N ILE A 83 -5.06 10.55 5.41
CA ILE A 83 -6.09 10.17 4.44
C ILE A 83 -5.96 11.09 3.22
N LEU A 84 -5.80 10.50 2.03
CA LEU A 84 -5.64 11.24 0.80
C LEU A 84 -6.92 12.00 0.41
N PRO A 85 -6.80 13.19 -0.21
CA PRO A 85 -7.96 13.98 -0.61
C PRO A 85 -8.95 13.20 -1.49
N GLY A 86 -10.24 13.36 -1.21
CA GLY A 86 -11.33 12.70 -1.90
C GLY A 86 -11.66 11.29 -1.41
N THR A 87 -10.80 10.68 -0.57
CA THR A 87 -11.01 9.32 -0.06
C THR A 87 -12.28 9.20 0.77
N MET A 88 -12.45 10.07 1.76
CA MET A 88 -13.62 9.99 2.67
C MET A 88 -14.93 10.22 1.93
N GLU A 89 -14.95 11.23 1.08
CA GLU A 89 -16.13 11.57 0.28
C GLU A 89 -16.50 10.43 -0.69
N PHE A 90 -15.48 9.80 -1.29
CA PHE A 90 -15.69 8.65 -2.15
C PHE A 90 -16.27 7.46 -1.40
N LEU A 91 -15.66 7.08 -0.28
CA LEU A 91 -16.12 5.96 0.54
C LEU A 91 -17.52 6.19 1.08
N GLU A 92 -17.84 7.41 1.53
CA GLU A 92 -19.17 7.76 2.00
C GLU A 92 -20.22 7.70 0.87
N LYS A 93 -19.88 8.18 -0.32
CA LYS A 93 -20.75 8.12 -1.50
C LYS A 93 -21.08 6.70 -1.91
N TYR A 94 -20.09 5.79 -1.84
CA TYR A 94 -20.21 4.41 -2.32
C TYR A 94 -20.35 3.35 -1.22
N LYS A 95 -20.61 3.74 0.04
CA LYS A 95 -20.73 2.83 1.18
C LYS A 95 -21.79 1.71 1.03
N ASN A 96 -22.76 1.89 0.14
CA ASN A 96 -23.78 0.89 -0.16
C ASN A 96 -23.40 -0.04 -1.34
N LYS A 97 -22.20 0.10 -1.89
CA LYS A 97 -21.63 -0.78 -2.89
C LYS A 97 -20.74 -1.83 -2.26
N ASP A 98 -20.41 -2.87 -3.02
CA ASP A 98 -19.47 -3.89 -2.57
C ASP A 98 -18.03 -3.34 -2.62
N LEU A 99 -17.64 -2.65 -1.56
CA LEU A 99 -16.29 -2.11 -1.38
C LEU A 99 -15.40 -3.14 -0.69
N TYR A 100 -14.24 -3.43 -1.27
CA TYR A 100 -13.22 -4.29 -0.68
C TYR A 100 -11.89 -3.54 -0.56
N LEU A 101 -11.21 -3.71 0.57
CA LEU A 101 -9.84 -3.23 0.72
C LEU A 101 -8.89 -4.38 0.38
N VAL A 102 -8.04 -4.20 -0.62
CA VAL A 102 -7.05 -5.20 -1.06
C VAL A 102 -5.66 -4.62 -0.88
N THR A 103 -4.88 -5.16 0.05
CA THR A 103 -3.58 -4.58 0.39
C THR A 103 -2.55 -5.65 0.80
N SER A 104 -1.27 -5.34 0.71
CA SER A 104 -0.21 -6.20 1.23
C SER A 104 -0.17 -6.19 2.76
N LYS A 105 0.31 -7.28 3.37
CA LYS A 105 0.70 -7.23 4.77
C LYS A 105 1.84 -6.22 5.00
N ASP A 106 2.04 -5.83 6.24
CA ASP A 106 3.26 -5.17 6.73
C ASP A 106 4.25 -6.26 7.23
N ASP A 107 5.03 -6.03 8.29
CA ASP A 107 5.83 -7.12 8.92
C ASP A 107 4.92 -8.28 9.35
N THR A 108 3.70 -7.95 9.81
CA THR A 108 2.64 -8.90 10.10
C THR A 108 1.28 -8.40 9.59
N LYS A 109 0.31 -9.32 9.44
CA LYS A 109 -1.09 -8.98 9.16
C LYS A 109 -1.65 -8.03 10.22
N ASP A 110 -1.33 -8.26 11.48
CA ASP A 110 -1.86 -7.49 12.62
C ASP A 110 -1.41 -6.02 12.60
N ILE A 111 -0.17 -5.75 12.20
CA ILE A 111 0.33 -4.36 12.02
C ILE A 111 -0.51 -3.66 10.95
N LYS A 112 -0.75 -4.29 9.80
CA LYS A 112 -1.58 -3.72 8.74
C LYS A 112 -3.00 -3.45 9.23
N VAL A 113 -3.63 -4.41 9.88
CA VAL A 113 -4.99 -4.25 10.46
C VAL A 113 -5.04 -3.10 11.46
N LYS A 114 -4.05 -2.99 12.36
CA LYS A 114 -3.94 -1.88 13.32
C LYS A 114 -3.84 -0.52 12.62
N ARG A 115 -3.07 -0.44 11.54
CA ARG A 115 -2.92 0.77 10.74
C ARG A 115 -4.23 1.18 10.07
N ILE A 116 -4.95 0.24 9.48
CA ILE A 116 -6.24 0.49 8.82
C ILE A 116 -7.28 0.96 9.85
N LYS A 117 -7.39 0.28 10.99
CA LYS A 117 -8.30 0.67 12.08
C LYS A 117 -8.00 2.07 12.63
N LYS A 118 -6.72 2.46 12.68
CA LYS A 118 -6.32 3.81 13.15
C LYS A 118 -6.89 4.93 12.30
N THR A 119 -7.14 4.69 11.01
CA THR A 119 -7.76 5.67 10.10
C THR A 119 -9.30 5.61 10.10
N ASN A 120 -9.91 4.63 10.79
CA ASN A 120 -11.34 4.34 10.75
C ASN A 120 -11.90 4.10 9.33
N LEU A 121 -11.07 3.66 8.40
CA LEU A 121 -11.50 3.33 7.04
C LEU A 121 -12.09 1.92 6.96
N ASP A 122 -11.76 1.03 7.88
CA ASP A 122 -12.23 -0.35 7.96
C ASP A 122 -13.76 -0.48 7.88
N LYS A 123 -14.49 0.45 8.48
CA LYS A 123 -15.96 0.45 8.53
C LYS A 123 -16.66 0.62 7.17
N TYR A 124 -15.95 1.04 6.12
CA TYR A 124 -16.53 1.24 4.78
C TYR A 124 -16.45 -0.01 3.91
N PHE A 125 -15.62 -0.97 4.27
CA PHE A 125 -15.36 -2.14 3.45
C PHE A 125 -16.17 -3.35 3.94
N LYS A 126 -16.69 -4.09 2.96
CA LYS A 126 -17.35 -5.38 3.20
C LYS A 126 -16.36 -6.38 3.77
N ASP A 127 -15.12 -6.35 3.27
CA ASP A 127 -14.00 -7.13 3.80
C ASP A 127 -12.64 -6.45 3.51
N ILE A 128 -11.62 -6.86 4.28
CA ILE A 128 -10.24 -6.41 4.18
C ILE A 128 -9.36 -7.62 3.84
N LEU A 129 -8.97 -7.72 2.59
CA LEU A 129 -8.22 -8.83 2.04
C LEU A 129 -6.72 -8.47 2.01
N ILE A 130 -5.93 -9.18 2.83
CA ILE A 130 -4.50 -8.90 3.01
C ILE A 130 -3.68 -10.03 2.41
N TYR A 131 -2.97 -9.72 1.30
CA TYR A 131 -2.06 -10.69 0.69
C TYR A 131 -0.64 -10.65 1.29
N GLY A 132 0.16 -11.68 0.96
CA GLY A 132 1.42 -11.98 1.64
C GLY A 132 1.23 -12.77 2.93
N THR A 133 0.06 -13.35 3.15
CA THR A 133 -0.35 -14.16 4.31
C THR A 133 -0.47 -15.64 3.92
N GLU A 134 -0.80 -16.51 4.87
CA GLU A 134 -1.11 -17.92 4.58
C GLU A 134 -2.41 -18.06 3.79
N GLU A 135 -3.38 -17.19 4.03
CA GLU A 135 -4.68 -17.18 3.38
C GLU A 135 -4.58 -16.75 1.90
N PHE A 136 -3.88 -15.63 1.66
CA PHE A 136 -3.61 -15.11 0.33
C PHE A 136 -2.12 -14.86 0.19
N LYS A 137 -1.42 -15.72 -0.55
CA LYS A 137 0.04 -15.60 -0.74
C LYS A 137 0.40 -14.45 -1.65
N THR A 138 -0.43 -14.23 -2.68
CA THR A 138 -0.23 -13.21 -3.70
C THR A 138 -1.49 -12.34 -3.88
N ILE A 139 -1.34 -11.21 -4.53
CA ILE A 139 -2.48 -10.37 -4.93
C ILE A 139 -3.42 -11.11 -5.90
N ILE A 140 -2.90 -12.05 -6.68
CA ILE A 140 -3.69 -12.85 -7.62
C ILE A 140 -4.67 -13.75 -6.86
N ASP A 141 -4.25 -14.39 -5.78
CA ASP A 141 -5.12 -15.25 -4.96
C ASP A 141 -6.32 -14.47 -4.42
N VAL A 142 -6.11 -13.19 -4.05
CA VAL A 142 -7.19 -12.29 -3.61
C VAL A 142 -8.19 -12.04 -4.75
N PHE A 143 -7.70 -11.77 -5.95
CA PHE A 143 -8.58 -11.47 -7.06
C PHE A 143 -9.27 -12.71 -7.63
N GLU A 144 -8.64 -13.88 -7.58
CA GLU A 144 -9.32 -15.17 -7.88
C GLU A 144 -10.49 -15.40 -6.90
N TYR A 145 -10.29 -15.15 -5.61
CA TYR A 145 -11.36 -15.19 -4.61
C TYR A 145 -12.49 -14.19 -4.91
N LEU A 146 -12.16 -12.94 -5.31
CA LEU A 146 -13.16 -11.93 -5.63
C LEU A 146 -13.95 -12.25 -6.90
N ILE A 147 -13.31 -12.86 -7.92
CA ILE A 147 -13.95 -13.31 -9.16
C ILE A 147 -15.02 -14.38 -8.89
N ASP A 148 -14.81 -15.25 -7.90
CA ASP A 148 -15.82 -16.24 -7.49
C ASP A 148 -17.08 -15.59 -6.87
N ILE A 149 -16.97 -14.33 -6.41
CA ILE A 149 -18.11 -13.55 -5.87
C ILE A 149 -18.82 -12.77 -6.96
N ASP A 150 -18.07 -12.03 -7.79
CA ASP A 150 -18.58 -11.22 -8.91
C ASP A 150 -17.42 -10.98 -9.88
N ASP A 151 -17.63 -11.24 -11.17
CA ASP A 151 -16.61 -11.08 -12.22
C ASP A 151 -16.46 -9.63 -12.70
N ASP A 152 -17.42 -8.75 -12.39
CA ASP A 152 -17.34 -7.32 -12.69
C ASP A 152 -16.59 -6.58 -11.58
N ILE A 153 -15.26 -6.57 -11.68
CA ILE A 153 -14.36 -6.00 -10.68
C ILE A 153 -13.63 -4.78 -11.23
N VAL A 154 -13.52 -3.76 -10.37
CA VAL A 154 -12.67 -2.59 -10.55
C VAL A 154 -11.60 -2.60 -9.46
N TYR A 155 -10.34 -2.33 -9.81
CA TYR A 155 -9.25 -2.19 -8.85
C TYR A 155 -8.46 -0.91 -9.08
N ILE A 156 -8.16 -0.22 -7.97
CA ILE A 156 -7.36 1.00 -7.94
C ILE A 156 -6.15 0.78 -7.04
N ASP A 157 -4.96 1.02 -7.59
CA ASP A 157 -3.67 0.87 -6.91
C ASP A 157 -2.67 1.94 -7.43
N ASP A 158 -1.71 2.35 -6.62
CA ASP A 158 -0.68 3.31 -7.01
C ASP A 158 0.55 2.63 -7.64
N LYS A 159 0.76 1.30 -7.42
CA LYS A 159 1.93 0.56 -7.88
C LYS A 159 1.73 -0.13 -9.23
N ASN A 160 2.62 0.16 -10.16
CA ASN A 160 2.66 -0.56 -11.44
C ASN A 160 2.89 -2.07 -11.27
N THR A 161 3.73 -2.47 -10.31
CA THR A 161 4.02 -3.88 -10.03
C THR A 161 2.78 -4.70 -9.74
N ASN A 162 1.87 -4.18 -8.93
CA ASN A 162 0.61 -4.84 -8.58
C ASN A 162 -0.35 -4.90 -9.78
N LEU A 163 -0.56 -3.75 -10.41
CA LEU A 163 -1.43 -3.65 -11.59
C LEU A 163 -0.95 -4.54 -12.75
N TYR A 164 0.37 -4.63 -12.96
CA TYR A 164 0.96 -5.47 -14.00
C TYR A 164 0.73 -6.97 -13.73
N GLN A 165 0.88 -7.41 -12.49
CA GLN A 165 0.62 -8.81 -12.12
C GLN A 165 -0.82 -9.20 -12.43
N ILE A 166 -1.79 -8.33 -12.10
CA ILE A 166 -3.21 -8.57 -12.34
C ILE A 166 -3.53 -8.53 -13.83
N LYS A 167 -3.08 -7.48 -14.55
CA LYS A 167 -3.35 -7.31 -15.99
C LYS A 167 -2.92 -8.50 -16.85
N ASN A 168 -1.81 -9.14 -16.47
CA ASN A 168 -1.27 -10.27 -17.23
C ASN A 168 -1.97 -11.60 -16.95
N LYS A 169 -2.79 -11.69 -15.94
CA LYS A 169 -3.41 -12.96 -15.52
C LYS A 169 -4.93 -12.92 -15.50
N LEU A 170 -5.52 -11.77 -15.24
CA LEU A 170 -6.93 -11.63 -14.96
C LEU A 170 -7.56 -10.50 -15.80
N ASN A 171 -8.84 -10.66 -16.13
CA ASN A 171 -9.59 -9.63 -16.85
C ASN A 171 -10.36 -8.72 -15.87
N ILE A 172 -9.64 -7.76 -15.28
CA ILE A 172 -10.17 -6.82 -14.27
C ILE A 172 -9.96 -5.39 -14.78
N LYS A 173 -10.91 -4.50 -14.51
CA LYS A 173 -10.80 -3.06 -14.82
C LYS A 173 -9.82 -2.41 -13.85
N LEU A 174 -8.66 -1.99 -14.34
CA LEU A 174 -7.56 -1.47 -13.53
C LEU A 174 -7.42 0.04 -13.69
N PHE A 175 -7.14 0.73 -12.60
CA PHE A 175 -6.83 2.17 -12.56
C PHE A 175 -5.59 2.42 -11.73
N LYS A 176 -4.71 3.27 -12.23
CA LYS A 176 -3.53 3.69 -11.50
C LYS A 176 -3.79 5.00 -10.75
N ARG A 177 -3.68 4.97 -9.43
CA ARG A 177 -3.61 6.19 -8.61
C ARG A 177 -2.28 6.91 -8.84
N ALA A 178 -2.33 8.18 -9.25
CA ALA A 178 -1.12 9.00 -9.46
C ALA A 178 -0.59 9.51 -8.11
N TYR A 179 -0.03 8.60 -7.33
CA TYR A 179 0.68 8.87 -6.08
C TYR A 179 2.13 8.37 -6.20
N TYR A 180 3.07 9.08 -5.60
CA TYR A 180 4.49 8.71 -5.63
C TYR A 180 5.14 8.98 -4.27
N PRO A 181 5.74 7.95 -3.64
CA PRO A 181 6.42 8.11 -2.35
C PRO A 181 7.72 8.93 -2.49
N PRO A 182 8.30 9.37 -1.37
CA PRO A 182 9.58 10.08 -1.34
C PRO A 182 10.79 9.15 -1.53
N TYR A 183 10.66 8.11 -2.37
CA TYR A 183 11.73 7.16 -2.65
C TYR A 183 12.59 7.63 -3.84
N PRO A 184 13.89 7.23 -3.89
CA PRO A 184 14.81 7.75 -4.90
C PRO A 184 14.47 7.32 -6.33
N LEU A 185 14.13 6.05 -6.55
CA LEU A 185 13.91 5.48 -7.88
C LEU A 185 12.43 5.22 -8.19
N LYS A 186 11.60 5.01 -7.17
CA LYS A 186 10.17 4.71 -7.28
C LYS A 186 9.89 3.53 -8.22
N LEU A 187 10.71 2.47 -8.09
CA LEU A 187 10.72 1.35 -9.02
C LEU A 187 9.34 0.69 -9.17
N ALA A 188 8.66 0.40 -8.07
CA ALA A 188 7.34 -0.23 -8.10
C ALA A 188 6.26 0.65 -8.75
N TRP A 189 6.46 1.97 -8.79
CA TRP A 189 5.52 2.95 -9.36
C TRP A 189 5.76 3.25 -10.83
N TYR A 190 6.98 3.02 -11.32
CA TYR A 190 7.33 3.25 -12.72
C TYR A 190 7.47 1.96 -13.52
N TYR A 191 7.86 0.85 -12.88
CA TYR A 191 8.17 -0.39 -13.56
C TYR A 191 7.39 -1.59 -13.01
N PRO A 192 7.03 -2.57 -13.88
CA PRO A 192 7.07 -2.40 -15.35
C PRO A 192 6.07 -1.33 -15.81
N GLU A 193 6.31 -0.74 -16.98
CA GLU A 193 5.34 0.17 -17.58
C GLU A 193 4.02 -0.55 -17.83
N ILE A 194 2.92 0.14 -17.56
CA ILE A 194 1.57 -0.41 -17.71
C ILE A 194 0.66 0.63 -18.37
N ASP A 195 -0.06 0.17 -19.37
CA ASP A 195 -1.10 0.96 -20.04
C ASP A 195 -2.45 0.72 -19.33
N VAL A 196 -2.79 1.59 -18.40
CA VAL A 196 -4.06 1.67 -17.68
C VAL A 196 -4.40 3.14 -17.43
N PRO A 197 -5.69 3.53 -17.31
CA PRO A 197 -6.08 4.89 -16.98
C PRO A 197 -5.43 5.35 -15.68
N LYS A 198 -4.81 6.53 -15.71
CA LYS A 198 -4.25 7.19 -14.52
C LYS A 198 -5.26 8.19 -13.97
N ILE A 199 -5.46 8.15 -12.67
CA ILE A 199 -6.36 9.04 -11.94
C ILE A 199 -5.59 9.79 -10.84
N ILE A 200 -5.80 11.09 -10.75
CA ILE A 200 -5.24 11.94 -9.67
C ILE A 200 -6.16 11.92 -8.47
N ASN A 201 -7.47 11.98 -8.70
CA ASN A 201 -8.48 11.86 -7.67
C ASN A 201 -9.27 10.55 -7.87
N ILE A 202 -9.60 9.87 -6.77
CA ILE A 202 -10.31 8.60 -6.82
C ILE A 202 -11.69 8.71 -7.53
N PHE A 203 -12.35 9.87 -7.47
CA PHE A 203 -13.61 10.12 -8.20
C PHE A 203 -13.46 10.10 -9.73
N GLU A 204 -12.26 10.23 -10.27
CA GLU A 204 -12.08 10.24 -11.72
C GLU A 204 -12.43 8.91 -12.37
N ILE A 205 -12.53 7.82 -11.60
CA ILE A 205 -13.01 6.54 -12.12
C ILE A 205 -14.42 6.64 -12.71
N GLU A 206 -15.26 7.57 -12.22
CA GLU A 206 -16.61 7.82 -12.71
C GLU A 206 -16.65 8.25 -14.19
N LYS A 207 -15.53 8.73 -14.72
CA LYS A 207 -15.38 9.06 -16.14
C LYS A 207 -15.30 7.82 -17.04
N TYR A 208 -14.94 6.68 -16.45
CA TYR A 208 -14.67 5.43 -17.17
C TYR A 208 -15.69 4.34 -16.90
N ILE A 209 -16.33 4.37 -15.76
CA ILE A 209 -17.30 3.36 -15.32
C ILE A 209 -18.54 4.01 -14.70
N LYS A 210 -19.69 3.36 -14.86
CA LYS A 210 -20.92 3.74 -14.15
C LYS A 210 -20.94 2.99 -12.81
N LEU A 211 -20.73 3.70 -11.72
CA LEU A 211 -20.77 3.16 -10.36
C LEU A 211 -22.17 3.13 -9.77
#